data_ec35c2c42491980a8438bd0d33da9c43
#
_entry.id   ec35c2c42491980a8438bd0d33da9c43
#
_cell.length_a   1.000
_cell.length_b   1.000
_cell.length_c   1.000
_cell.angle_alpha   90.00
_cell.angle_beta   90.00
_cell.angle_gamma   90.00
#
_symmetry.space_group_name_H-M   'P 1'
#
loop_
_entity.id
_entity.type
_entity.pdbx_description
1 polymer ?
#
loop_
_entity_poly.entity_id
_entity_poly.type
_entity_poly.pdbx_seq_one_letter_code
_entity_poly.pdbx_strand_id
1 'polypeptide(L)'
;MNDIQKSDFSSKSDNCGISKTGAEHDGFGWDLHCHSSFSDGTCSPAELVEKAAQIGLSGVAITDHDTTAGWQQAAAAAQKLNFPLIRGTEITSHFGRVSVHILAWLYDPQNEAICALFDNLTKMRKERILLMTDKISKDYPIDREAVFACMKSGDETTPGRPHIADALVAAGVCENRSQAFAGIISPKSPYYVPASSPDAVQVIKAVKNACGAVGIAHSGAICSRGPVLSEEQIEELADAGLDALEIFHRDNPEEQRIRLKKIAGRLNLLATAGSDWHGKGKINRMGENASDSETVREIVKRSFLTVAGM
;
A
#
# COMPACT_ATOMS: atom_id res chain seq x y z
N MET A 1 20.51 63.33 16.25
CA MET A 1 19.81 62.84 17.43
C MET A 1 18.63 62.01 16.93
N ASN A 2 18.77 60.79 16.95
CA ASN A 2 17.86 59.70 17.30
C ASN A 2 18.35 58.38 16.68
N ASP A 3 18.94 57.60 17.56
CA ASP A 3 19.38 56.26 17.32
C ASP A 3 18.17 55.37 17.10
N ILE A 4 18.18 54.55 16.01
CA ILE A 4 17.27 53.42 15.84
C ILE A 4 18.11 52.15 15.98
N GLN A 5 17.88 51.49 17.10
CA GLN A 5 18.44 50.17 17.45
C GLN A 5 18.05 49.12 16.42
N LYS A 6 19.06 48.42 15.91
CA LYS A 6 18.91 47.15 15.19
C LYS A 6 18.66 46.04 16.21
N SER A 7 17.49 45.40 16.17
CA SER A 7 17.21 44.20 16.91
C SER A 7 17.71 42.99 16.13
N ASP A 8 18.69 42.29 16.70
CA ASP A 8 19.22 41.01 16.24
C ASP A 8 18.14 39.91 16.35
N PHE A 9 17.78 39.33 15.21
CA PHE A 9 17.06 38.08 15.15
C PHE A 9 18.05 36.92 15.26
N SER A 10 18.27 36.44 16.47
CA SER A 10 18.99 35.21 16.74
C SER A 10 18.12 34.04 16.36
N SER A 11 18.51 33.29 15.34
CA SER A 11 17.96 31.98 14.96
C SER A 11 18.19 30.98 16.08
N LYS A 12 17.14 30.59 16.79
CA LYS A 12 17.13 29.40 17.62
C LYS A 12 16.97 28.22 16.68
N SER A 13 18.03 27.44 16.46
CA SER A 13 17.99 26.11 15.96
C SER A 13 17.45 25.21 17.09
N ASP A 14 16.18 24.85 17.02
CA ASP A 14 15.62 23.84 17.90
C ASP A 14 16.21 22.48 17.50
N ASN A 15 17.16 22.06 18.32
CA ASN A 15 17.76 20.73 18.32
C ASN A 15 16.68 19.74 18.74
N CYS A 16 16.01 19.10 17.77
CA CYS A 16 15.12 17.98 18.01
C CYS A 16 15.98 16.81 18.49
N GLY A 17 16.09 16.68 19.80
CA GLY A 17 16.78 15.60 20.46
C GLY A 17 16.11 14.27 20.16
N ILE A 18 16.66 13.49 19.21
CA ILE A 18 16.30 12.11 18.98
C ILE A 18 16.76 11.34 20.23
N SER A 19 15.80 11.00 21.10
CA SER A 19 16.01 10.08 22.19
C SER A 19 16.44 8.71 21.63
N LYS A 20 17.71 8.34 21.84
CA LYS A 20 18.24 7.01 21.55
C LYS A 20 17.76 6.03 22.65
N THR A 21 16.52 5.54 22.55
CA THR A 21 16.05 4.37 23.33
C THR A 21 14.96 3.66 22.51
N GLY A 22 15.32 3.05 21.39
CA GLY A 22 14.52 2.01 20.75
C GLY A 22 15.32 0.72 20.86
N ALA A 23 14.79 -0.29 21.55
CA ALA A 23 15.33 -1.63 21.46
C ALA A 23 15.34 -2.03 19.97
N GLU A 24 16.52 -2.33 19.42
CA GLU A 24 16.60 -2.94 18.09
C GLU A 24 15.92 -4.31 18.21
N HIS A 25 14.81 -4.50 17.50
CA HIS A 25 14.22 -5.82 17.34
C HIS A 25 15.13 -6.62 16.40
N ASP A 26 15.79 -7.65 16.94
CA ASP A 26 16.70 -8.57 16.23
C ASP A 26 15.92 -9.56 15.31
N GLY A 27 14.93 -9.09 14.58
CA GLY A 27 14.18 -9.89 13.61
C GLY A 27 14.88 -9.96 12.24
N PHE A 28 14.32 -10.75 11.33
CA PHE A 28 14.94 -10.99 10.00
C PHE A 28 14.56 -9.93 8.95
N GLY A 29 14.07 -8.76 9.34
CA GLY A 29 13.76 -7.64 8.45
C GLY A 29 12.31 -7.15 8.53
N TRP A 30 11.95 -6.22 7.65
CA TRP A 30 10.66 -5.53 7.63
C TRP A 30 9.85 -5.89 6.40
N ASP A 31 8.64 -6.39 6.58
CA ASP A 31 7.70 -6.57 5.47
C ASP A 31 6.92 -5.26 5.27
N LEU A 32 7.22 -4.54 4.20
CA LEU A 32 6.69 -3.20 3.95
C LEU A 32 5.38 -3.18 3.14
N HIS A 33 4.79 -4.37 2.87
CA HIS A 33 3.60 -4.47 2.02
C HIS A 33 2.69 -5.63 2.46
N CYS A 34 1.68 -5.32 3.29
CA CYS A 34 0.70 -6.30 3.79
C CYS A 34 -0.71 -5.72 3.87
N HIS A 35 -1.71 -6.57 3.62
CA HIS A 35 -3.13 -6.22 3.58
C HIS A 35 -3.95 -6.90 4.66
N SER A 36 -4.94 -6.17 5.18
CA SER A 36 -5.89 -6.62 6.17
C SER A 36 -7.32 -6.71 5.61
N SER A 37 -8.27 -7.05 6.48
CA SER A 37 -9.71 -7.09 6.16
C SER A 37 -10.32 -5.71 5.88
N PHE A 38 -9.58 -4.64 6.07
CA PHE A 38 -10.01 -3.29 5.68
C PHE A 38 -9.84 -3.02 4.18
N SER A 39 -9.17 -3.92 3.46
CA SER A 39 -9.20 -3.98 2.00
C SER A 39 -9.57 -5.39 1.55
N ASP A 40 -8.65 -6.18 1.06
CA ASP A 40 -8.88 -7.49 0.46
C ASP A 40 -8.05 -8.61 1.10
N GLY A 41 -7.41 -8.33 2.22
CA GLY A 41 -6.83 -9.33 3.09
C GLY A 41 -7.88 -10.13 3.86
N THR A 42 -7.48 -11.26 4.45
CA THR A 42 -8.40 -12.15 5.16
C THR A 42 -8.28 -12.09 6.67
N CYS A 43 -7.29 -11.35 7.20
CA CYS A 43 -7.03 -11.18 8.62
C CYS A 43 -7.33 -9.74 9.06
N SER A 44 -7.74 -9.55 10.30
CA SER A 44 -7.86 -8.21 10.88
C SER A 44 -6.48 -7.53 10.99
N PRO A 45 -6.43 -6.19 11.12
CA PRO A 45 -5.18 -5.48 11.35
C PRO A 45 -4.41 -5.97 12.59
N ALA A 46 -5.12 -6.35 13.64
CA ALA A 46 -4.50 -6.90 14.85
C ALA A 46 -3.85 -8.26 14.59
N GLU A 47 -4.56 -9.18 13.93
CA GLU A 47 -4.02 -10.48 13.54
C GLU A 47 -2.81 -10.37 12.59
N LEU A 48 -2.78 -9.35 11.71
CA LEU A 48 -1.65 -9.07 10.84
C LEU A 48 -0.40 -8.75 11.68
N VAL A 49 -0.52 -7.84 12.65
CA VAL A 49 0.59 -7.45 13.55
C VAL A 49 1.03 -8.63 14.42
N GLU A 50 0.08 -9.37 15.02
CA GLU A 50 0.36 -10.57 15.81
C GLU A 50 1.13 -11.61 14.98
N LYS A 51 0.70 -11.83 13.75
CA LYS A 51 1.36 -12.79 12.84
C LYS A 51 2.78 -12.36 12.49
N ALA A 52 3.02 -11.07 12.21
CA ALA A 52 4.34 -10.54 11.94
C ALA A 52 5.30 -10.72 13.12
N ALA A 53 4.83 -10.43 14.33
CA ALA A 53 5.59 -10.66 15.56
C ALA A 53 5.89 -12.15 15.80
N GLN A 54 4.89 -13.03 15.60
CA GLN A 54 5.05 -14.48 15.79
C GLN A 54 6.09 -15.12 14.88
N ILE A 55 6.21 -14.65 13.64
CA ILE A 55 7.19 -15.19 12.68
C ILE A 55 8.58 -14.56 12.82
N GLY A 56 8.77 -13.60 13.74
CA GLY A 56 10.06 -12.99 14.06
C GLY A 56 10.50 -11.89 13.10
N LEU A 57 9.58 -11.16 12.46
CA LEU A 57 9.94 -9.95 11.70
C LEU A 57 10.46 -8.86 12.65
N SER A 58 11.34 -7.99 12.16
CA SER A 58 11.77 -6.77 12.88
C SER A 58 10.66 -5.73 12.96
N GLY A 59 9.72 -5.75 12.02
CA GLY A 59 8.54 -4.90 11.95
C GLY A 59 7.72 -5.19 10.69
N VAL A 60 6.54 -4.58 10.61
CA VAL A 60 5.61 -4.77 9.49
C VAL A 60 4.97 -3.44 9.08
N ALA A 61 4.59 -3.30 7.81
CA ALA A 61 3.70 -2.25 7.36
C ALA A 61 2.29 -2.81 7.10
N ILE A 62 1.26 -2.07 7.55
CA ILE A 62 -0.10 -2.24 7.04
C ILE A 62 -0.27 -1.29 5.87
N THR A 63 -0.69 -1.80 4.70
CA THR A 63 -0.80 -1.04 3.44
C THR A 63 -2.10 -1.35 2.70
N ASP A 64 -3.21 -1.38 3.41
CA ASP A 64 -4.54 -1.64 2.84
C ASP A 64 -4.83 -0.73 1.64
N HIS A 65 -5.54 -1.25 0.66
CA HIS A 65 -5.87 -0.51 -0.56
C HIS A 65 -6.74 0.72 -0.29
N ASP A 66 -6.23 1.90 -0.64
CA ASP A 66 -6.93 3.18 -0.68
C ASP A 66 -7.66 3.57 0.62
N THR A 67 -7.16 3.11 1.78
CA THR A 67 -7.77 3.40 3.10
C THR A 67 -6.74 3.44 4.22
N THR A 68 -7.05 4.21 5.26
CA THR A 68 -6.35 4.26 6.56
C THR A 68 -7.17 3.65 7.70
N ALA A 69 -8.37 3.14 7.40
CA ALA A 69 -9.35 2.73 8.42
C ALA A 69 -8.82 1.65 9.39
N GLY A 70 -7.94 0.75 8.92
CA GLY A 70 -7.30 -0.30 9.73
C GLY A 70 -6.16 0.18 10.65
N TRP A 71 -5.66 1.41 10.49
CA TRP A 71 -4.45 1.89 11.17
C TRP A 71 -4.57 1.93 12.69
N GLN A 72 -5.72 2.37 13.22
CA GLN A 72 -5.92 2.46 14.67
C GLN A 72 -5.88 1.08 15.33
N GLN A 73 -6.55 0.11 14.73
CA GLN A 73 -6.56 -1.26 15.24
C GLN A 73 -5.17 -1.91 15.18
N ALA A 74 -4.44 -1.72 14.06
CA ALA A 74 -3.07 -2.20 13.91
C ALA A 74 -2.13 -1.55 14.93
N ALA A 75 -2.21 -0.22 15.13
CA ALA A 75 -1.37 0.51 16.07
C ALA A 75 -1.62 0.08 17.53
N ALA A 76 -2.88 -0.16 17.90
CA ALA A 76 -3.21 -0.67 19.23
C ALA A 76 -2.61 -2.06 19.49
N ALA A 77 -2.64 -2.96 18.49
CA ALA A 77 -2.01 -4.27 18.59
C ALA A 77 -0.47 -4.16 18.66
N ALA A 78 0.12 -3.28 17.85
CA ALA A 78 1.56 -3.01 17.85
C ALA A 78 2.04 -2.50 19.22
N GLN A 79 1.33 -1.56 19.83
CA GLN A 79 1.64 -1.06 21.18
C GLN A 79 1.54 -2.16 22.23
N LYS A 80 0.47 -2.98 22.20
CA LYS A 80 0.27 -4.09 23.15
C LYS A 80 1.38 -5.12 23.09
N LEU A 81 1.93 -5.37 21.89
CA LEU A 81 2.99 -6.35 21.66
C LEU A 81 4.40 -5.76 21.75
N ASN A 82 4.53 -4.44 21.90
CA ASN A 82 5.79 -3.71 21.75
C ASN A 82 6.50 -4.11 20.43
N PHE A 83 5.75 -4.13 19.33
CA PHE A 83 6.21 -4.58 18.02
C PHE A 83 6.13 -3.45 16.99
N PRO A 84 7.20 -3.16 16.23
CA PRO A 84 7.26 -2.02 15.32
C PRO A 84 6.28 -2.15 14.14
N LEU A 85 5.46 -1.09 13.93
CA LEU A 85 4.48 -0.99 12.86
C LEU A 85 4.63 0.30 12.06
N ILE A 86 4.73 0.18 10.74
CA ILE A 86 4.60 1.26 9.78
C ILE A 86 3.14 1.35 9.31
N ARG A 87 2.54 2.54 9.46
CA ARG A 87 1.22 2.84 8.91
C ARG A 87 1.38 3.34 7.49
N GLY A 88 0.77 2.64 6.55
CA GLY A 88 0.85 2.95 5.13
C GLY A 88 -0.42 2.56 4.38
N THR A 89 -0.45 2.84 3.10
CA THR A 89 -1.57 2.54 2.19
C THR A 89 -1.01 2.19 0.81
N GLU A 90 -1.55 1.16 0.16
CA GLU A 90 -1.32 0.92 -1.26
C GLU A 90 -2.38 1.66 -2.08
N ILE A 91 -1.99 2.77 -2.71
CA ILE A 91 -2.88 3.66 -3.44
C ILE A 91 -2.98 3.25 -4.91
N THR A 92 -4.20 3.02 -5.38
CA THR A 92 -4.48 2.67 -6.78
C THR A 92 -4.29 3.88 -7.67
N SER A 93 -3.48 3.75 -8.72
CA SER A 93 -3.19 4.81 -9.70
C SER A 93 -2.92 4.26 -11.10
N HIS A 94 -2.68 5.14 -12.06
CA HIS A 94 -2.16 4.80 -13.37
C HIS A 94 -1.12 5.82 -13.82
N PHE A 95 -0.24 5.39 -14.72
CA PHE A 95 0.66 6.28 -15.47
C PHE A 95 0.53 6.00 -16.97
N GLY A 96 -0.07 6.91 -17.70
CA GLY A 96 -0.49 6.65 -19.05
C GLY A 96 -1.46 5.47 -19.13
N ARG A 97 -1.04 4.37 -19.77
CA ARG A 97 -1.83 3.13 -19.87
C ARG A 97 -1.40 2.05 -18.88
N VAL A 98 -0.40 2.32 -18.07
CA VAL A 98 0.13 1.37 -17.07
C VAL A 98 -0.64 1.52 -15.78
N SER A 99 -1.17 0.43 -15.23
CA SER A 99 -1.70 0.41 -13.86
C SER A 99 -0.53 0.43 -12.88
N VAL A 100 -0.52 1.40 -11.99
CA VAL A 100 0.55 1.59 -10.99
C VAL A 100 -0.08 1.61 -9.62
N HIS A 101 0.46 0.85 -8.68
CA HIS A 101 0.12 0.97 -7.28
C HIS A 101 1.24 1.69 -6.54
N ILE A 102 0.85 2.68 -5.76
CA ILE A 102 1.78 3.51 -5.00
C ILE A 102 1.70 3.10 -3.53
N LEU A 103 2.82 2.64 -2.97
CA LEU A 103 2.97 2.47 -1.54
C LEU A 103 3.28 3.83 -0.92
N ALA A 104 2.42 4.26 -0.01
CA ALA A 104 2.58 5.47 0.77
C ALA A 104 2.78 5.09 2.23
N TRP A 105 3.86 5.57 2.87
CA TRP A 105 4.18 5.24 4.25
C TRP A 105 4.26 6.49 5.12
N LEU A 106 3.73 6.41 6.34
CA LEU A 106 3.92 7.35 7.44
C LEU A 106 3.57 8.81 7.10
N TYR A 107 2.61 9.03 6.21
CA TYR A 107 2.11 10.35 5.84
C TYR A 107 1.08 10.88 6.86
N ASP A 108 0.76 12.18 6.80
CA ASP A 108 -0.33 12.78 7.58
C ASP A 108 -1.69 12.34 7.01
N PRO A 109 -2.47 11.51 7.73
CA PRO A 109 -3.76 11.04 7.25
C PRO A 109 -4.86 12.12 7.26
N GLN A 110 -4.62 13.27 7.89
CA GLN A 110 -5.55 14.41 7.96
C GLN A 110 -5.26 15.46 6.89
N ASN A 111 -4.25 15.27 6.06
CA ASN A 111 -3.96 16.16 4.96
C ASN A 111 -5.14 16.22 3.97
N GLU A 112 -5.62 17.42 3.63
CA GLU A 112 -6.80 17.62 2.80
C GLU A 112 -6.70 16.93 1.42
N ALA A 113 -5.52 16.96 0.79
CA ALA A 113 -5.32 16.34 -0.52
C ALA A 113 -5.41 14.80 -0.43
N ILE A 114 -4.93 14.21 0.67
CA ILE A 114 -5.05 12.76 0.94
C ILE A 114 -6.50 12.39 1.22
N CYS A 115 -7.21 13.14 2.05
CA CYS A 115 -8.62 12.89 2.34
C CYS A 115 -9.45 12.92 1.06
N ALA A 116 -9.32 13.99 0.26
CA ALA A 116 -10.02 14.12 -1.02
C ALA A 116 -9.66 12.99 -2.02
N LEU A 117 -8.40 12.54 -2.04
CA LEU A 117 -7.95 11.44 -2.88
C LEU A 117 -8.66 10.13 -2.48
N PHE A 118 -8.71 9.80 -1.19
CA PHE A 118 -9.33 8.56 -0.71
C PHE A 118 -10.86 8.56 -0.85
N ASP A 119 -11.52 9.69 -0.61
CA ASP A 119 -12.96 9.84 -0.83
C ASP A 119 -13.30 9.55 -2.31
N ASN A 120 -12.54 10.11 -3.23
CA ASN A 120 -12.72 9.87 -4.65
C ASN A 120 -12.47 8.40 -5.03
N LEU A 121 -11.37 7.80 -4.57
CA LEU A 121 -11.02 6.40 -4.82
C LEU A 121 -12.07 5.45 -4.27
N THR A 122 -12.55 5.66 -3.06
CA THR A 122 -13.61 4.85 -2.43
C THR A 122 -14.88 4.89 -3.26
N LYS A 123 -15.31 6.08 -3.72
CA LYS A 123 -16.49 6.25 -4.58
C LYS A 123 -16.30 5.49 -5.90
N MET A 124 -15.19 5.69 -6.59
CA MET A 124 -14.89 5.04 -7.87
C MET A 124 -14.84 3.51 -7.75
N ARG A 125 -14.24 2.98 -6.68
CA ARG A 125 -14.22 1.54 -6.39
C ARG A 125 -15.61 0.99 -6.16
N LYS A 126 -16.43 1.66 -5.32
CA LYS A 126 -17.80 1.25 -5.02
C LYS A 126 -18.65 1.20 -6.29
N GLU A 127 -18.61 2.25 -7.09
CA GLU A 127 -19.33 2.31 -8.38
C GLU A 127 -18.92 1.17 -9.32
N ARG A 128 -17.62 0.92 -9.46
CA ARG A 128 -17.09 -0.14 -10.30
C ARG A 128 -17.56 -1.53 -9.86
N ILE A 129 -17.49 -1.83 -8.56
CA ILE A 129 -17.90 -3.15 -8.02
C ILE A 129 -19.38 -3.38 -8.20
N LEU A 130 -20.22 -2.35 -7.98
CA LEU A 130 -21.65 -2.43 -8.24
C LEU A 130 -21.95 -2.72 -9.72
N LEU A 131 -21.30 -2.00 -10.64
CA LEU A 131 -21.47 -2.23 -12.10
C LEU A 131 -21.02 -3.62 -12.52
N MET A 132 -19.91 -4.13 -11.99
CA MET A 132 -19.46 -5.51 -12.28
C MET A 132 -20.43 -6.54 -11.72
N THR A 133 -20.88 -6.36 -10.48
CA THR A 133 -21.85 -7.27 -9.83
C THR A 133 -23.17 -7.31 -10.61
N ASP A 134 -23.71 -6.17 -11.02
CA ASP A 134 -24.94 -6.10 -11.82
C ASP A 134 -24.84 -6.79 -13.18
N LYS A 135 -23.64 -6.82 -13.78
CA LYS A 135 -23.42 -7.59 -15.00
C LYS A 135 -23.35 -9.08 -14.73
N ILE A 136 -22.63 -9.49 -13.66
CA ILE A 136 -22.42 -10.90 -13.31
C ILE A 136 -23.73 -11.55 -12.82
N SER A 137 -24.56 -10.82 -12.09
CA SER A 137 -25.84 -11.31 -11.54
C SER A 137 -26.85 -11.75 -12.60
N LYS A 138 -26.66 -11.37 -13.87
CA LYS A 138 -27.49 -11.82 -14.98
C LYS A 138 -27.30 -13.29 -15.35
N ASP A 139 -26.10 -13.82 -15.08
CA ASP A 139 -25.70 -15.16 -15.53
C ASP A 139 -25.24 -16.05 -14.37
N TYR A 140 -24.97 -15.49 -13.17
CA TYR A 140 -24.45 -16.20 -12.00
C TYR A 140 -25.26 -15.85 -10.74
N PRO A 141 -25.40 -16.77 -9.78
CA PRO A 141 -26.22 -16.61 -8.58
C PRO A 141 -25.51 -15.79 -7.50
N ILE A 142 -25.11 -14.57 -7.82
CA ILE A 142 -24.59 -13.57 -6.88
C ILE A 142 -25.29 -12.24 -7.11
N ASP A 143 -25.41 -11.44 -6.07
CA ASP A 143 -25.96 -10.09 -6.10
C ASP A 143 -25.10 -9.11 -5.29
N ARG A 144 -25.54 -7.88 -5.16
CA ARG A 144 -24.83 -6.85 -4.40
C ARG A 144 -24.73 -7.20 -2.92
N GLU A 145 -25.76 -7.80 -2.34
CA GLU A 145 -25.80 -8.18 -0.92
C GLU A 145 -24.77 -9.28 -0.64
N ALA A 146 -24.69 -10.32 -1.50
CA ALA A 146 -23.69 -11.37 -1.40
C ALA A 146 -22.26 -10.81 -1.49
N VAL A 147 -22.00 -9.83 -2.35
CA VAL A 147 -20.69 -9.20 -2.47
C VAL A 147 -20.35 -8.36 -1.23
N PHE A 148 -21.31 -7.59 -0.72
CA PHE A 148 -21.10 -6.80 0.52
C PHE A 148 -20.93 -7.68 1.75
N ALA A 149 -21.60 -8.82 1.84
CA ALA A 149 -21.41 -9.78 2.92
C ALA A 149 -19.99 -10.36 2.99
N CYS A 150 -19.23 -10.29 1.90
CA CYS A 150 -17.82 -10.69 1.87
C CYS A 150 -16.85 -9.60 2.40
N MET A 151 -17.34 -8.39 2.69
CA MET A 151 -16.55 -7.28 3.25
C MET A 151 -16.50 -7.42 4.77
N LYS A 152 -15.40 -7.92 5.32
CA LYS A 152 -15.28 -8.32 6.73
C LYS A 152 -15.36 -7.17 7.73
N SER A 153 -14.93 -5.97 7.34
CA SER A 153 -15.01 -4.74 8.17
C SER A 153 -16.20 -3.85 7.80
N GLY A 154 -17.21 -4.43 7.13
CA GLY A 154 -18.42 -3.72 6.75
C GLY A 154 -18.14 -2.52 5.82
N ASP A 155 -18.80 -1.40 6.11
CA ASP A 155 -18.69 -0.17 5.31
C ASP A 155 -17.28 0.48 5.33
N GLU A 156 -16.43 0.12 6.29
CA GLU A 156 -15.04 0.57 6.38
C GLU A 156 -14.09 -0.22 5.46
N THR A 157 -14.56 -1.34 4.88
CA THR A 157 -13.76 -2.12 3.92
C THR A 157 -13.74 -1.45 2.56
N THR A 158 -12.55 -1.21 2.03
CA THR A 158 -12.40 -0.73 0.65
C THR A 158 -12.84 -1.81 -0.34
N PRO A 159 -13.89 -1.58 -1.14
CA PRO A 159 -14.41 -2.57 -2.06
C PRO A 159 -13.46 -2.86 -3.24
N GLY A 160 -13.36 -4.12 -3.61
CA GLY A 160 -12.51 -4.57 -4.71
C GLY A 160 -13.00 -5.84 -5.39
N ARG A 161 -12.43 -6.18 -6.54
CA ARG A 161 -12.73 -7.43 -7.25
C ARG A 161 -12.56 -8.70 -6.39
N PRO A 162 -11.64 -8.76 -5.41
CA PRO A 162 -11.57 -9.91 -4.52
C PRO A 162 -12.88 -10.23 -3.79
N HIS A 163 -13.69 -9.22 -3.43
CA HIS A 163 -14.99 -9.45 -2.79
C HIS A 163 -16.03 -10.06 -3.74
N ILE A 164 -15.97 -9.72 -5.05
CA ILE A 164 -16.76 -10.42 -6.08
C ILE A 164 -16.27 -11.86 -6.21
N ALA A 165 -14.94 -12.08 -6.18
CA ALA A 165 -14.38 -13.43 -6.23
C ALA A 165 -14.84 -14.27 -5.03
N ASP A 166 -14.84 -13.70 -3.82
CA ASP A 166 -15.30 -14.37 -2.61
C ASP A 166 -16.79 -14.72 -2.70
N ALA A 167 -17.62 -13.82 -3.22
CA ALA A 167 -19.06 -14.10 -3.44
C ALA A 167 -19.27 -15.23 -4.46
N LEU A 168 -18.49 -15.26 -5.56
CA LEU A 168 -18.53 -16.35 -6.54
C LEU A 168 -18.07 -17.69 -5.93
N VAL A 169 -17.08 -17.69 -5.05
CA VAL A 169 -16.62 -18.87 -4.32
C VAL A 169 -17.68 -19.34 -3.33
N ALA A 170 -18.25 -18.42 -2.56
CA ALA A 170 -19.33 -18.74 -1.60
C ALA A 170 -20.58 -19.30 -2.28
N ALA A 171 -20.89 -18.85 -3.50
CA ALA A 171 -21.97 -19.35 -4.33
C ALA A 171 -21.64 -20.69 -5.05
N GLY A 172 -20.43 -21.25 -4.86
CA GLY A 172 -20.00 -22.49 -5.52
C GLY A 172 -19.72 -22.37 -7.02
N VAL A 173 -19.63 -21.14 -7.55
CA VAL A 173 -19.34 -20.86 -8.96
C VAL A 173 -17.87 -21.04 -9.29
N CYS A 174 -17.00 -20.69 -8.33
CA CYS A 174 -15.56 -20.84 -8.42
C CYS A 174 -15.02 -21.61 -7.21
N GLU A 175 -13.93 -22.36 -7.40
CA GLU A 175 -13.25 -23.08 -6.31
C GLU A 175 -12.44 -22.13 -5.40
N ASN A 176 -11.89 -21.05 -5.97
CA ASN A 176 -11.04 -20.10 -5.29
C ASN A 176 -10.97 -18.76 -6.04
N ARG A 177 -10.40 -17.74 -5.40
CA ARG A 177 -10.20 -16.41 -6.01
C ARG A 177 -9.43 -16.47 -7.34
N SER A 178 -8.39 -17.31 -7.44
CA SER A 178 -7.55 -17.40 -8.64
C SER A 178 -8.36 -17.84 -9.86
N GLN A 179 -9.28 -18.78 -9.71
CA GLN A 179 -10.19 -19.21 -10.78
C GLN A 179 -11.13 -18.08 -11.21
N ALA A 180 -11.71 -17.35 -10.25
CA ALA A 180 -12.53 -16.18 -10.55
C ALA A 180 -11.77 -15.11 -11.35
N PHE A 181 -10.54 -14.78 -10.92
CA PHE A 181 -9.68 -13.82 -11.61
C PHE A 181 -9.23 -14.26 -13.00
N ALA A 182 -8.99 -15.54 -13.21
CA ALA A 182 -8.65 -16.09 -14.52
C ALA A 182 -9.85 -16.12 -15.49
N GLY A 183 -11.08 -16.16 -14.95
CA GLY A 183 -12.33 -16.31 -15.72
C GLY A 183 -13.25 -15.09 -15.60
N ILE A 184 -14.28 -15.20 -14.75
CA ILE A 184 -15.45 -14.30 -14.69
C ILE A 184 -15.08 -12.83 -14.45
N ILE A 185 -14.11 -12.55 -13.61
CA ILE A 185 -13.69 -11.16 -13.30
C ILE A 185 -12.35 -10.78 -13.94
N SER A 186 -11.89 -11.53 -14.95
CA SER A 186 -10.67 -11.22 -15.69
C SER A 186 -10.87 -9.97 -16.55
N PRO A 187 -9.78 -9.24 -16.93
CA PRO A 187 -9.86 -8.10 -17.84
C PRO A 187 -10.44 -8.44 -19.23
N LYS A 188 -10.44 -9.71 -19.61
CA LYS A 188 -10.98 -10.20 -20.90
C LYS A 188 -12.46 -10.61 -20.81
N SER A 189 -13.03 -10.61 -19.62
CA SER A 189 -14.42 -11.01 -19.39
C SER A 189 -15.41 -9.94 -19.84
N PRO A 190 -16.61 -10.31 -20.37
CA PRO A 190 -17.68 -9.37 -20.72
C PRO A 190 -18.24 -8.62 -19.49
N TYR A 191 -18.04 -9.14 -18.30
CA TYR A 191 -18.45 -8.52 -17.03
C TYR A 191 -17.48 -7.47 -16.54
N TYR A 192 -16.26 -7.43 -17.10
CA TYR A 192 -15.22 -6.52 -16.64
C TYR A 192 -15.59 -5.05 -16.89
N VAL A 193 -15.34 -4.24 -15.87
CA VAL A 193 -15.40 -2.78 -15.94
C VAL A 193 -13.99 -2.26 -15.66
N PRO A 194 -13.37 -1.47 -16.55
CA PRO A 194 -12.07 -0.88 -16.31
C PRO A 194 -12.07 -0.05 -15.02
N ALA A 195 -10.96 -0.08 -14.29
CA ALA A 195 -10.79 0.82 -13.15
C ALA A 195 -10.58 2.25 -13.69
N SER A 196 -11.26 3.22 -13.12
CA SER A 196 -10.83 4.60 -13.14
C SER A 196 -9.94 4.83 -11.92
N SER A 197 -8.84 5.54 -12.07
CA SER A 197 -7.90 5.83 -11.01
C SER A 197 -7.17 7.15 -11.30
N PRO A 198 -6.66 7.84 -10.29
CA PRO A 198 -5.88 9.06 -10.47
C PRO A 198 -4.54 8.78 -11.16
N ASP A 199 -3.96 9.80 -11.75
CA ASP A 199 -2.61 9.75 -12.30
C ASP A 199 -1.56 9.59 -11.19
N ALA A 200 -0.54 8.76 -11.43
CA ALA A 200 0.48 8.42 -10.43
C ALA A 200 1.28 9.64 -9.95
N VAL A 201 1.55 10.62 -10.85
CA VAL A 201 2.22 11.87 -10.49
C VAL A 201 1.38 12.68 -9.49
N GLN A 202 0.05 12.71 -9.68
CA GLN A 202 -0.86 13.39 -8.75
C GLN A 202 -0.87 12.70 -7.39
N VAL A 203 -0.90 11.36 -7.36
CA VAL A 203 -0.84 10.58 -6.12
C VAL A 203 0.48 10.82 -5.38
N ILE A 204 1.62 10.73 -6.07
CA ILE A 204 2.94 11.01 -5.48
C ILE A 204 2.96 12.40 -4.86
N LYS A 205 2.53 13.43 -5.60
CA LYS A 205 2.49 14.81 -5.09
C LYS A 205 1.58 14.96 -3.87
N ALA A 206 0.41 14.29 -3.85
CA ALA A 206 -0.50 14.32 -2.70
C ALA A 206 0.16 13.71 -1.45
N VAL A 207 0.82 12.54 -1.58
CA VAL A 207 1.54 11.90 -0.48
C VAL A 207 2.73 12.74 -0.02
N LYS A 208 3.49 13.34 -0.94
CA LYS A 208 4.61 14.25 -0.58
C LYS A 208 4.12 15.50 0.13
N ASN A 209 2.99 16.07 -0.26
CA ASN A 209 2.35 17.19 0.45
C ASN A 209 1.89 16.81 1.86
N ALA A 210 1.54 15.55 2.06
CA ALA A 210 1.24 14.97 3.38
C ALA A 210 2.49 14.50 4.13
N CYS A 211 3.69 14.88 3.68
CA CYS A 211 4.99 14.52 4.25
C CYS A 211 5.18 13.00 4.41
N GLY A 212 4.70 12.19 3.46
CA GLY A 212 4.90 10.73 3.41
C GLY A 212 6.10 10.31 2.56
N ALA A 213 6.59 9.09 2.78
CA ALA A 213 7.48 8.40 1.86
C ALA A 213 6.67 7.63 0.81
N VAL A 214 7.17 7.55 -0.41
CA VAL A 214 6.44 7.04 -1.58
C VAL A 214 7.25 5.97 -2.31
N GLY A 215 6.63 4.81 -2.57
CA GLY A 215 7.22 3.75 -3.38
C GLY A 215 6.27 3.23 -4.45
N ILE A 216 6.81 2.59 -5.50
CA ILE A 216 6.01 1.82 -6.46
C ILE A 216 5.95 0.37 -5.98
N ALA A 217 4.75 -0.16 -5.77
CA ALA A 217 4.50 -1.55 -5.40
C ALA A 217 4.83 -2.50 -6.55
N HIS A 218 5.37 -3.70 -6.25
CA HIS A 218 5.64 -4.80 -7.21
C HIS A 218 6.07 -4.30 -8.60
N SER A 219 7.05 -3.39 -8.64
CA SER A 219 7.42 -2.54 -9.78
C SER A 219 7.78 -3.28 -11.08
N GLY A 220 8.09 -4.58 -11.00
CA GLY A 220 8.48 -5.44 -12.13
C GLY A 220 7.47 -6.55 -12.47
N ALA A 221 6.26 -6.54 -11.88
CA ALA A 221 5.26 -7.61 -12.06
C ALA A 221 4.62 -7.59 -13.45
N ILE A 222 5.20 -8.34 -14.40
CA ILE A 222 4.78 -8.40 -15.80
C ILE A 222 3.49 -9.23 -15.98
N CYS A 223 3.37 -10.34 -15.24
CA CYS A 223 2.38 -11.38 -15.55
C CYS A 223 0.94 -11.05 -15.12
N SER A 224 0.75 -10.17 -14.14
CA SER A 224 -0.56 -9.94 -13.52
C SER A 224 -1.18 -8.57 -13.84
N ARG A 225 -0.41 -7.60 -14.33
CA ARG A 225 -0.81 -6.18 -14.38
C ARG A 225 -0.62 -5.49 -15.73
N GLY A 226 -0.11 -6.18 -16.75
CA GLY A 226 0.17 -5.59 -18.06
C GLY A 226 1.62 -5.11 -18.21
N PRO A 227 1.88 -4.08 -19.03
CA PRO A 227 3.23 -3.58 -19.23
C PRO A 227 3.78 -2.94 -17.94
N VAL A 228 5.08 -3.09 -17.71
CA VAL A 228 5.81 -2.38 -16.65
C VAL A 228 6.22 -0.99 -17.12
N LEU A 229 6.46 -0.09 -16.19
CA LEU A 229 6.98 1.24 -16.48
C LEU A 229 8.35 1.16 -17.17
N SER A 230 8.57 2.03 -18.18
CA SER A 230 9.89 2.22 -18.77
C SER A 230 10.82 2.95 -17.79
N GLU A 231 12.11 3.06 -18.13
CA GLU A 231 13.08 3.80 -17.32
C GLU A 231 12.75 5.30 -17.29
N GLU A 232 12.40 5.88 -18.43
CA GLU A 232 12.00 7.27 -18.56
C GLU A 232 10.72 7.60 -17.76
N GLN A 233 9.76 6.66 -17.74
CA GLN A 233 8.55 6.81 -16.93
C GLN A 233 8.85 6.78 -15.43
N ILE A 234 9.77 5.91 -14.98
CA ILE A 234 10.22 5.88 -13.58
C ILE A 234 10.98 7.17 -13.24
N GLU A 235 11.77 7.72 -14.16
CA GLU A 235 12.47 9.00 -14.00
C GLU A 235 11.48 10.17 -13.82
N GLU A 236 10.42 10.23 -14.63
CA GLU A 236 9.37 11.23 -14.47
C GLU A 236 8.67 11.13 -13.10
N LEU A 237 8.43 9.91 -12.61
CA LEU A 237 7.88 9.70 -11.27
C LEU A 237 8.89 10.06 -10.16
N ALA A 238 10.19 9.85 -10.38
CA ALA A 238 11.24 10.29 -9.46
C ALA A 238 11.31 11.82 -9.36
N ASP A 239 11.20 12.53 -10.48
CA ASP A 239 11.12 13.99 -10.52
C ASP A 239 9.86 14.52 -9.82
N ALA A 240 8.77 13.73 -9.79
CA ALA A 240 7.57 14.06 -9.04
C ALA A 240 7.68 13.82 -7.52
N GLY A 241 8.75 13.15 -7.05
CA GLY A 241 9.02 12.90 -5.63
C GLY A 241 8.94 11.43 -5.19
N LEU A 242 9.02 10.47 -6.11
CA LEU A 242 9.13 9.05 -5.77
C LEU A 242 10.39 8.78 -4.95
N ASP A 243 10.28 8.03 -3.86
CA ASP A 243 11.39 7.71 -2.95
C ASP A 243 11.92 6.28 -3.14
N ALA A 244 11.08 5.33 -3.59
CA ALA A 244 11.41 3.90 -3.57
C ALA A 244 10.80 3.10 -4.72
N LEU A 245 11.44 1.97 -5.03
CA LEU A 245 10.89 0.90 -5.87
C LEU A 245 10.82 -0.40 -5.05
N GLU A 246 9.66 -1.06 -5.00
CA GLU A 246 9.58 -2.41 -4.44
C GLU A 246 10.15 -3.40 -5.45
N ILE A 247 11.42 -3.71 -5.26
CA ILE A 247 12.22 -4.56 -6.16
C ILE A 247 12.10 -6.03 -5.75
N PHE A 248 12.19 -6.28 -4.43
CA PHE A 248 12.13 -7.63 -3.89
C PHE A 248 10.68 -8.00 -3.58
N HIS A 249 10.03 -8.52 -4.60
CA HIS A 249 8.66 -9.02 -4.56
C HIS A 249 8.59 -10.33 -5.37
N ARG A 250 7.72 -11.28 -4.95
CA ARG A 250 7.63 -12.59 -5.61
C ARG A 250 7.26 -12.53 -7.09
N ASP A 251 6.42 -11.55 -7.47
CA ASP A 251 5.93 -11.38 -8.84
C ASP A 251 6.91 -10.62 -9.74
N ASN A 252 8.01 -10.11 -9.19
CA ASN A 252 9.08 -9.48 -9.96
C ASN A 252 10.08 -10.55 -10.42
N PRO A 253 10.14 -10.89 -11.73
CA PRO A 253 11.14 -11.81 -12.26
C PRO A 253 12.56 -11.27 -12.02
N GLU A 254 13.54 -12.16 -11.96
CA GLU A 254 14.93 -11.78 -11.67
C GLU A 254 15.49 -10.75 -12.67
N GLU A 255 15.14 -10.86 -13.95
CA GLU A 255 15.49 -9.86 -14.97
C GLU A 255 14.99 -8.46 -14.60
N GLN A 256 13.74 -8.34 -14.13
CA GLN A 256 13.19 -7.07 -13.71
C GLN A 256 13.83 -6.58 -12.41
N ARG A 257 14.14 -7.45 -11.47
CA ARG A 257 14.86 -7.06 -10.25
C ARG A 257 16.24 -6.47 -10.58
N ILE A 258 16.99 -7.08 -11.51
CA ILE A 258 18.27 -6.56 -11.99
C ILE A 258 18.11 -5.20 -12.66
N ARG A 259 17.12 -5.07 -13.55
CA ARG A 259 16.79 -3.80 -14.23
C ARG A 259 16.46 -2.71 -13.22
N LEU A 260 15.54 -2.98 -12.30
CA LEU A 260 15.05 -2.02 -11.30
C LEU A 260 16.15 -1.59 -10.32
N LYS A 261 17.05 -2.51 -9.92
CA LYS A 261 18.23 -2.15 -9.10
C LYS A 261 19.14 -1.14 -9.79
N LYS A 262 19.36 -1.28 -11.10
CA LYS A 262 20.17 -0.32 -11.88
C LYS A 262 19.50 1.05 -11.92
N ILE A 263 18.18 1.08 -12.18
CA ILE A 263 17.39 2.31 -12.21
C ILE A 263 17.39 2.98 -10.82
N ALA A 264 17.12 2.22 -9.75
CA ALA A 264 17.12 2.73 -8.39
C ALA A 264 18.47 3.34 -8.00
N GLY A 265 19.58 2.66 -8.34
CA GLY A 265 20.92 3.19 -8.09
C GLY A 265 21.22 4.48 -8.87
N ARG A 266 20.79 4.58 -10.14
CA ARG A 266 20.95 5.79 -10.96
C ARG A 266 20.15 6.98 -10.46
N LEU A 267 18.90 6.72 -10.02
CA LEU A 267 17.96 7.76 -9.58
C LEU A 267 18.00 8.01 -8.07
N ASN A 268 18.90 7.36 -7.34
CA ASN A 268 19.00 7.44 -5.87
C ASN A 268 17.69 7.08 -5.16
N LEU A 269 16.96 6.09 -5.68
CA LEU A 269 15.76 5.54 -5.08
C LEU A 269 16.09 4.39 -4.13
N LEU A 270 15.30 4.23 -3.08
CA LEU A 270 15.40 3.09 -2.16
C LEU A 270 14.93 1.80 -2.85
N ALA A 271 15.61 0.70 -2.55
CA ALA A 271 15.20 -0.64 -2.96
C ALA A 271 14.42 -1.29 -1.80
N THR A 272 13.10 -1.38 -1.91
CA THR A 272 12.27 -1.99 -0.87
C THR A 272 11.89 -3.42 -1.19
N ALA A 273 11.38 -4.11 -0.17
CA ALA A 273 10.86 -5.46 -0.22
C ALA A 273 9.52 -5.54 0.49
N GLY A 274 8.62 -6.36 -0.03
CA GLY A 274 7.34 -6.66 0.56
C GLY A 274 6.78 -7.99 0.07
N SER A 275 5.89 -8.57 0.85
CA SER A 275 5.26 -9.83 0.49
C SER A 275 3.95 -9.68 -0.27
N ASP A 276 3.31 -8.53 -0.16
CA ASP A 276 1.93 -8.32 -0.62
C ASP A 276 0.99 -9.39 -0.01
N TRP A 277 1.19 -9.66 1.30
CA TRP A 277 0.47 -10.69 2.02
C TRP A 277 -1.00 -10.32 2.24
N HIS A 278 -1.91 -11.29 1.97
CA HIS A 278 -3.35 -11.13 2.10
C HIS A 278 -4.00 -12.22 2.98
N GLY A 279 -3.21 -12.85 3.86
CA GLY A 279 -3.67 -14.01 4.61
C GLY A 279 -3.93 -15.19 3.69
N LYS A 280 -5.16 -15.74 3.75
CA LYS A 280 -5.59 -16.84 2.87
C LYS A 280 -6.03 -16.36 1.49
N GLY A 281 -6.07 -15.06 1.24
CA GLY A 281 -6.55 -14.46 -0.02
C GLY A 281 -5.59 -14.60 -1.19
N LYS A 282 -4.30 -14.75 -0.91
CA LYS A 282 -3.22 -15.02 -1.87
C LYS A 282 -2.28 -16.10 -1.35
N ILE A 283 -1.46 -16.64 -2.25
CA ILE A 283 -0.43 -17.65 -1.90
C ILE A 283 0.84 -17.02 -1.29
N ASN A 284 0.94 -15.69 -1.26
CA ASN A 284 2.05 -14.93 -0.71
C ASN A 284 2.21 -15.21 0.78
N ARG A 285 3.44 -15.36 1.24
CA ARG A 285 3.74 -15.61 2.65
C ARG A 285 4.31 -14.35 3.27
N MET A 286 3.77 -13.92 4.41
CA MET A 286 4.29 -12.78 5.16
C MET A 286 5.79 -12.97 5.43
N GLY A 287 6.57 -11.92 5.17
CA GLY A 287 8.02 -11.93 5.35
C GLY A 287 8.82 -12.73 4.32
N GLU A 288 8.22 -13.26 3.24
CA GLU A 288 8.98 -13.97 2.19
C GLU A 288 9.94 -13.05 1.42
N ASN A 289 9.72 -11.74 1.49
CA ASN A 289 10.65 -10.68 1.12
C ASN A 289 10.61 -9.61 2.22
N ALA A 290 11.77 -9.17 2.67
CA ALA A 290 11.88 -8.20 3.74
C ALA A 290 12.95 -7.15 3.43
N SER A 291 12.66 -5.91 3.78
CA SER A 291 13.59 -4.77 3.73
C SER A 291 14.48 -4.76 4.97
N ASP A 292 15.69 -4.24 4.83
CA ASP A 292 16.59 -4.02 5.96
C ASP A 292 16.20 -2.79 6.79
N SER A 293 16.75 -2.70 8.00
CA SER A 293 16.48 -1.59 8.92
C SER A 293 17.06 -0.25 8.45
N GLU A 294 18.05 -0.24 7.55
CA GLU A 294 18.60 0.99 6.97
C GLU A 294 17.60 1.61 6.00
N THR A 295 17.05 0.81 5.10
CA THR A 295 15.96 1.23 4.20
C THR A 295 14.78 1.81 4.97
N VAL A 296 14.36 1.16 6.07
CA VAL A 296 13.28 1.66 6.92
C VAL A 296 13.64 2.99 7.59
N ARG A 297 14.86 3.14 8.10
CA ARG A 297 15.32 4.44 8.66
C ARG A 297 15.25 5.56 7.65
N GLU A 298 15.58 5.31 6.38
CA GLU A 298 15.47 6.30 5.31
C GLU A 298 14.01 6.66 4.98
N ILE A 299 13.09 5.69 5.04
CA ILE A 299 11.64 5.94 4.92
C ILE A 299 11.17 6.83 6.08
N VAL A 300 11.51 6.49 7.31
CA VAL A 300 11.11 7.27 8.51
C VAL A 300 11.63 8.70 8.49
N LYS A 301 12.87 8.92 8.05
CA LYS A 301 13.46 10.28 7.92
C LYS A 301 12.69 11.19 6.97
N ARG A 302 11.98 10.63 5.99
CA ARG A 302 11.23 11.35 4.95
C ARG A 302 9.75 11.50 5.29
N SER A 303 9.32 11.09 6.48
CA SER A 303 7.93 10.87 6.81
C SER A 303 7.46 11.73 8.00
N PHE A 304 6.15 11.98 8.03
CA PHE A 304 5.47 12.76 9.09
C PHE A 304 5.24 11.93 10.36
N LEU A 305 4.69 10.72 10.20
CA LEU A 305 4.37 9.86 11.34
C LEU A 305 5.60 9.07 11.79
N THR A 306 5.63 8.77 13.09
CA THR A 306 6.59 7.83 13.68
C THR A 306 6.12 6.38 13.55
N VAL A 307 7.05 5.44 13.67
CA VAL A 307 6.76 4.01 13.81
C VAL A 307 5.95 3.81 15.09
N ALA A 308 4.83 3.08 15.01
CA ALA A 308 4.02 2.74 16.16
C ALA A 308 4.56 1.49 16.87
N GLY A 309 4.24 1.27 18.14
CA GLY A 309 4.63 0.09 18.90
C GLY A 309 6.08 0.08 19.40
N MET A 310 6.77 1.22 19.31
CA MET A 310 8.13 1.40 19.85
C MET A 310 8.10 2.33 21.06
#